data_b0f672292feecdc5941d351be76680f8
#
_entry.id   b0f672292feecdc5941d351be76680f8
#
_cell.length_a   1.000
_cell.length_b   1.000
_cell.length_c   1.000
_cell.angle_alpha   90.00
_cell.angle_beta   90.00
_cell.angle_gamma   90.00
#
_symmetry.space_group_name_H-M   'P 1'
#
loop_
_entity.id
_entity.type
_entity.pdbx_description
1 polymer ?
#
loop_
_entity_poly.entity_id
_entity_poly.type
_entity_poly.pdbx_seq_one_letter_code
_entity_poly.pdbx_strand_id
1 'polypeptide(L)'
;MGSVVAGAGVNPADQRWGFWPLLPLYPYGRRRTLFSELIPGQLWSLEQLQGVYYVAVPVRLTVAKVPGGLMLVNPLPPTGEVRQAIAGLEQQHGPVRTIVLPTASGLEHKLPLGPLARAFPDAEIWVCPGQWSLSLIHI
;
A
#
# COMPACT_ATOMS: atom_id res chain seq x y z
N MET A 1 -20.70 5.32 -5.73
CA MET A 1 -19.47 5.12 -6.52
C MET A 1 -18.41 6.09 -6.05
N GLY A 2 -17.26 5.59 -5.73
CA GLY A 2 -16.14 6.42 -5.32
C GLY A 2 -15.56 7.22 -6.48
N SER A 3 -14.93 8.35 -6.17
CA SER A 3 -14.14 9.08 -7.14
C SER A 3 -12.80 8.37 -7.36
N VAL A 4 -12.38 8.29 -8.61
CA VAL A 4 -11.07 7.73 -8.96
C VAL A 4 -10.14 8.89 -9.28
N VAL A 5 -9.02 8.97 -8.55
CA VAL A 5 -8.00 9.99 -8.80
C VAL A 5 -6.87 9.33 -9.60
N ALA A 6 -6.71 9.74 -10.84
CA ALA A 6 -5.53 9.37 -11.61
C ALA A 6 -4.33 10.19 -11.12
N GLY A 7 -3.15 9.59 -11.07
CA GLY A 7 -1.93 10.28 -10.65
C GLY A 7 -1.40 11.29 -11.67
N ALA A 8 -2.29 12.17 -12.16
CA ALA A 8 -1.89 13.21 -13.10
C ALA A 8 -0.93 14.18 -12.41
N GLY A 9 0.20 14.46 -13.05
CA GLY A 9 1.23 15.35 -12.51
C GLY A 9 2.24 14.69 -11.59
N VAL A 10 2.12 13.41 -11.31
CA VAL A 10 3.14 12.69 -10.54
C VAL A 10 4.35 12.38 -11.41
N ASN A 11 5.54 12.67 -10.89
CA ASN A 11 6.78 12.34 -11.59
C ASN A 11 6.87 10.83 -11.80
N PRO A 12 7.13 10.34 -13.03
CA PRO A 12 7.30 8.91 -13.27
C PRO A 12 8.34 8.23 -12.37
N ALA A 13 9.34 8.95 -11.91
CA ALA A 13 10.33 8.41 -10.98
C ALA A 13 9.70 8.03 -9.63
N ASP A 14 8.67 8.75 -9.20
CA ASP A 14 7.99 8.49 -7.93
C ASP A 14 7.12 7.24 -7.98
N GLN A 15 6.89 6.70 -9.17
CA GLN A 15 6.14 5.47 -9.37
C GLN A 15 7.03 4.23 -9.32
N ARG A 16 8.34 4.43 -9.28
CA ARG A 16 9.29 3.31 -9.21
C ARG A 16 9.45 2.84 -7.78
N TRP A 17 9.79 1.59 -7.66
CA TRP A 17 10.07 0.96 -6.38
C TRP A 17 11.36 0.14 -6.46
N GLY A 18 12.23 0.29 -5.47
CA GLY A 18 13.55 -0.35 -5.47
C GLY A 18 13.53 -1.88 -5.48
N PHE A 19 12.44 -2.50 -5.06
CA PHE A 19 12.28 -3.96 -5.05
C PHE A 19 11.59 -4.51 -6.30
N TRP A 20 11.34 -3.70 -7.29
CA TRP A 20 10.61 -4.13 -8.48
C TRP A 20 11.25 -5.34 -9.21
N PRO A 21 12.58 -5.59 -9.18
CA PRO A 21 13.13 -6.80 -9.78
C PRO A 21 12.66 -8.08 -9.11
N LEU A 22 12.30 -8.02 -7.81
CA LEU A 22 11.77 -9.16 -7.06
C LEU A 22 10.27 -9.35 -7.27
N LEU A 23 9.55 -8.23 -7.41
CA LEU A 23 8.12 -8.18 -7.74
C LEU A 23 7.95 -7.24 -8.92
N PRO A 24 8.17 -7.71 -10.14
CA PRO A 24 8.11 -6.85 -11.31
C PRO A 24 6.76 -6.15 -11.44
N LEU A 25 6.82 -4.87 -11.77
CA LEU A 25 5.64 -4.04 -11.96
C LEU A 25 5.11 -4.15 -13.37
N TYR A 26 3.81 -4.01 -13.50
CA TYR A 26 3.19 -3.92 -14.82
C TYR A 26 2.54 -2.54 -14.99
N PRO A 27 2.88 -1.77 -16.03
CA PRO A 27 4.04 -1.96 -16.92
C PRO A 27 5.37 -1.85 -16.18
N TYR A 28 6.38 -2.56 -16.66
CA TYR A 28 7.66 -2.72 -15.97
C TYR A 28 8.30 -1.41 -15.53
N GLY A 29 8.77 -1.41 -14.29
CA GLY A 29 9.47 -0.29 -13.69
C GLY A 29 8.59 0.86 -13.26
N ARG A 30 7.28 0.76 -13.45
CA ARG A 30 6.33 1.81 -13.07
C ARG A 30 5.14 1.21 -12.36
N ARG A 31 4.57 2.02 -11.49
CA ARG A 31 3.41 1.63 -10.72
C ARG A 31 2.41 2.77 -10.70
N ARG A 32 1.26 2.54 -11.31
CA ARG A 32 0.13 3.47 -11.24
C ARG A 32 -0.76 3.04 -10.09
N THR A 33 -1.28 4.01 -9.39
CA THR A 33 -2.17 3.77 -8.25
C THR A 33 -3.56 4.31 -8.57
N LEU A 34 -4.56 3.45 -8.45
CA LEU A 34 -5.96 3.85 -8.50
C LEU A 34 -6.44 4.10 -7.08
N PHE A 35 -6.92 5.30 -6.85
CA PHE A 35 -7.50 5.69 -5.57
C PHE A 35 -9.01 5.76 -5.72
N SER A 36 -9.74 5.08 -4.84
CA SER A 36 -11.21 5.06 -4.85
C SER A 36 -11.75 5.21 -3.45
N GLU A 37 -12.79 6.02 -3.31
CA GLU A 37 -13.58 6.07 -2.09
C GLU A 37 -14.70 5.02 -2.18
N LEU A 38 -14.68 4.06 -1.26
CA LEU A 38 -15.64 2.94 -1.25
C LEU A 38 -16.86 3.26 -0.40
N ILE A 39 -16.64 3.82 0.78
CA ILE A 39 -17.68 4.31 1.67
C ILE A 39 -17.34 5.75 2.00
N PRO A 40 -18.22 6.70 1.68
CA PRO A 40 -17.92 8.12 1.88
C PRO A 40 -17.46 8.44 3.28
N GLY A 41 -16.28 9.06 3.38
CA GLY A 41 -15.68 9.48 4.64
C GLY A 41 -15.20 8.37 5.56
N GLN A 42 -15.23 7.10 5.14
CA GLN A 42 -14.93 5.98 6.03
C GLN A 42 -13.98 4.93 5.47
N LEU A 43 -14.07 4.64 4.18
CA LEU A 43 -13.31 3.54 3.58
C LEU A 43 -12.85 3.89 2.19
N TRP A 44 -11.56 3.67 1.93
CA TRP A 44 -10.94 3.93 0.63
C TRP A 44 -10.06 2.76 0.22
N SER A 45 -9.79 2.65 -1.07
CA SER A 45 -8.85 1.68 -1.59
C SER A 45 -7.81 2.34 -2.48
N LEU A 46 -6.60 1.81 -2.40
CA LEU A 46 -5.51 2.12 -3.32
C LEU A 46 -5.13 0.82 -4.00
N GLU A 47 -5.19 0.79 -5.32
CA GLU A 47 -4.91 -0.41 -6.10
C GLU A 47 -3.72 -0.19 -7.01
N GLN A 48 -2.87 -1.21 -7.09
CA GLN A 48 -1.74 -1.24 -8.01
C GLN A 48 -1.75 -2.57 -8.75
N LEU A 49 -1.21 -2.55 -9.96
CA LEU A 49 -1.04 -3.76 -10.74
C LEU A 49 0.41 -4.23 -10.62
N GLN A 50 0.60 -5.46 -10.20
CA GLN A 50 1.92 -6.07 -10.12
C GLN A 50 2.04 -7.17 -11.18
N GLY A 51 3.12 -7.14 -11.93
CA GLY A 51 3.44 -8.20 -12.86
C GLY A 51 4.37 -9.22 -12.21
N VAL A 52 4.01 -10.49 -12.30
CA VAL A 52 4.88 -11.60 -11.91
C VAL A 52 4.99 -12.50 -13.14
N TYR A 53 6.17 -12.51 -13.76
CA TYR A 53 6.40 -13.18 -15.05
C TYR A 53 5.41 -12.67 -16.11
N TYR A 54 4.47 -13.50 -16.52
CA TYR A 54 3.47 -13.15 -17.53
C TYR A 54 2.09 -12.87 -16.93
N VAL A 55 1.99 -12.82 -15.62
CA VAL A 55 0.72 -12.61 -14.92
C VAL A 55 0.73 -11.22 -14.28
N ALA A 56 -0.31 -10.46 -14.53
CA ALA A 56 -0.54 -9.20 -13.85
C ALA A 56 -1.58 -9.41 -12.74
N VAL A 57 -1.22 -9.07 -11.52
CA VAL A 57 -2.06 -9.28 -10.33
C VAL A 57 -2.42 -7.92 -9.74
N PRO A 58 -3.70 -7.59 -9.61
CA PRO A 58 -4.10 -6.42 -8.87
C PRO A 58 -3.89 -6.65 -7.37
N VAL A 59 -3.29 -5.67 -6.72
CA VAL A 59 -3.09 -5.67 -5.27
C VAL A 59 -3.73 -4.42 -4.68
N ARG A 60 -4.31 -4.54 -3.51
CA ARG A 60 -5.09 -3.47 -2.89
C ARG A 60 -4.63 -3.22 -1.47
N LEU A 61 -4.42 -1.94 -1.15
CA LEU A 61 -4.35 -1.44 0.21
C LEU A 61 -5.69 -0.81 0.54
N THR A 62 -6.24 -1.18 1.68
CA THR A 62 -7.47 -0.59 2.18
C THR A 62 -7.15 0.42 3.27
N VAL A 63 -7.74 1.61 3.17
CA VAL A 63 -7.64 2.64 4.19
C VAL A 63 -9.00 2.75 4.89
N ALA A 64 -9.00 2.59 6.20
CA ALA A 64 -10.20 2.71 7.01
C ALA A 64 -10.04 3.85 8.01
N LYS A 65 -11.11 4.62 8.18
CA LYS A 65 -11.18 5.61 9.26
C LYS A 65 -11.38 4.88 10.59
N VAL A 66 -10.54 5.21 11.55
CA VAL A 66 -10.60 4.67 12.91
C VAL A 66 -10.61 5.83 13.91
N PRO A 67 -10.95 5.59 15.18
CA PRO A 67 -10.83 6.64 16.19
C PRO A 67 -9.41 7.22 16.22
N GLY A 68 -9.29 8.52 16.03
CA GLY A 68 -8.02 9.23 16.06
C GLY A 68 -7.21 9.25 14.76
N GLY A 69 -7.71 8.65 13.68
CA GLY A 69 -7.00 8.71 12.41
C GLY A 69 -7.35 7.61 11.42
N LEU A 70 -6.33 7.01 10.81
CA LEU A 70 -6.48 6.04 9.73
C LEU A 70 -5.78 4.72 10.05
N MET A 71 -6.32 3.64 9.52
CA MET A 71 -5.71 2.32 9.53
C MET A 71 -5.46 1.88 8.09
N LEU A 72 -4.26 1.41 7.81
CA LEU A 72 -3.87 0.86 6.51
C LEU A 72 -3.83 -0.67 6.61
N VAL A 73 -4.51 -1.36 5.72
CA VAL A 73 -4.56 -2.83 5.67
C VAL A 73 -4.00 -3.31 4.35
N ASN A 74 -3.10 -4.26 4.38
CA ASN A 74 -2.37 -4.81 3.24
C ASN A 74 -1.42 -3.78 2.62
N PRO A 75 -0.19 -3.69 3.12
CA PRO A 75 0.78 -2.70 2.64
C PRO A 75 1.00 -2.75 1.14
N LEU A 76 1.16 -1.56 0.55
CA LEU A 76 1.62 -1.36 -0.83
C LEU A 76 2.93 -0.58 -0.81
N PRO A 77 3.72 -0.67 -1.88
CA PRO A 77 4.88 0.20 -2.05
C PRO A 77 4.48 1.66 -1.97
N PRO A 78 5.15 2.46 -1.12
CA PRO A 78 4.82 3.86 -0.91
C PRO A 78 5.36 4.75 -2.04
N THR A 79 4.78 4.61 -3.21
CA THR A 79 5.06 5.48 -4.36
C THR A 79 4.54 6.89 -4.10
N GLY A 80 4.93 7.85 -4.91
CA GLY A 80 4.45 9.22 -4.78
C GLY A 80 2.93 9.31 -4.82
N GLU A 81 2.27 8.55 -5.69
CA GLU A 81 0.80 8.51 -5.77
C GLU A 81 0.16 7.99 -4.48
N VAL A 82 0.71 6.91 -3.91
CA VAL A 82 0.22 6.36 -2.63
C VAL A 82 0.38 7.36 -1.51
N ARG A 83 1.54 7.99 -1.40
CA ARG A 83 1.82 8.98 -0.36
C ARG A 83 0.91 10.19 -0.48
N GLN A 84 0.70 10.70 -1.69
CA GLN A 84 -0.19 11.84 -1.91
C GLN A 84 -1.63 11.53 -1.54
N ALA A 85 -2.13 10.36 -1.93
CA ALA A 85 -3.49 9.96 -1.59
C ALA A 85 -3.67 9.84 -0.08
N ILE A 86 -2.75 9.19 0.61
CA ILE A 86 -2.83 9.03 2.06
C ILE A 86 -2.66 10.39 2.76
N ALA A 87 -1.75 11.24 2.31
CA ALA A 87 -1.58 12.57 2.88
C ALA A 87 -2.85 13.40 2.80
N GLY A 88 -3.57 13.32 1.68
CA GLY A 88 -4.87 13.98 1.54
C GLY A 88 -5.91 13.47 2.54
N LEU A 89 -5.93 12.17 2.78
CA LEU A 89 -6.81 11.58 3.78
C LEU A 89 -6.40 11.95 5.21
N GLU A 90 -5.11 12.02 5.49
CA GLU A 90 -4.61 12.44 6.81
C GLU A 90 -5.04 13.86 7.14
N GLN A 91 -5.03 14.76 6.17
CA GLN A 91 -5.46 16.14 6.37
C GLN A 91 -6.94 16.24 6.78
N GLN A 92 -7.76 15.31 6.28
CA GLN A 92 -9.20 15.33 6.55
C GLN A 92 -9.59 14.50 7.77
N HIS A 93 -8.86 13.42 8.06
CA HIS A 93 -9.31 12.41 9.01
C HIS A 93 -8.32 12.11 10.13
N GLY A 94 -7.14 12.71 10.10
CA GLY A 94 -6.09 12.49 11.09
C GLY A 94 -5.01 11.53 10.61
N PRO A 95 -3.96 11.34 11.43
CA PRO A 95 -2.77 10.62 11.01
C PRO A 95 -3.01 9.12 10.84
N VAL A 96 -2.13 8.47 10.08
CA VAL A 96 -2.08 7.00 10.04
C VAL A 96 -1.66 6.49 11.42
N ARG A 97 -2.54 5.74 12.05
CA ARG A 97 -2.34 5.19 13.39
C ARG A 97 -1.84 3.76 13.38
N THR A 98 -2.25 3.00 12.38
CA THR A 98 -2.02 1.55 12.39
C THR A 98 -1.79 1.07 10.95
N ILE A 99 -0.82 0.17 10.79
CA ILE A 99 -0.59 -0.56 9.56
C ILE A 99 -0.73 -2.04 9.88
N VAL A 100 -1.59 -2.74 9.15
CA VAL A 100 -1.90 -4.14 9.42
C VAL A 100 -1.49 -5.01 8.23
N LEU A 101 -0.72 -6.04 8.50
CA LEU A 101 -0.42 -7.13 7.56
C LEU A 101 -1.11 -8.39 8.05
N PRO A 102 -2.34 -8.66 7.60
CA PRO A 102 -3.18 -9.71 8.19
C PRO A 102 -2.87 -11.11 7.69
N THR A 103 -2.02 -11.25 6.68
CA THR A 103 -1.71 -12.55 6.08
C THR A 103 -0.24 -12.91 6.25
N ALA A 104 0.03 -14.17 6.52
CA ALA A 104 1.40 -14.70 6.61
C ALA A 104 1.92 -15.15 5.23
N SER A 105 1.07 -15.28 4.23
CA SER A 105 1.44 -15.68 2.89
C SER A 105 1.37 -14.51 1.93
N GLY A 106 2.10 -14.61 0.81
CA GLY A 106 2.11 -13.57 -0.20
C GLY A 106 3.16 -12.48 0.05
N LEU A 107 4.08 -12.35 -0.88
CA LEU A 107 5.15 -11.37 -0.79
C LEU A 107 4.70 -9.97 -1.19
N GLU A 108 3.62 -9.87 -1.95
CA GLU A 108 3.13 -8.62 -2.53
C GLU A 108 2.75 -7.57 -1.47
N HIS A 109 2.36 -8.00 -0.29
CA HIS A 109 2.06 -7.09 0.83
C HIS A 109 3.14 -7.13 1.91
N LYS A 110 3.91 -8.21 1.98
CA LYS A 110 4.97 -8.36 2.99
C LYS A 110 6.19 -7.51 2.68
N LEU A 111 6.65 -7.51 1.45
CA LEU A 111 7.84 -6.75 1.04
C LEU A 111 7.68 -5.24 1.22
N PRO A 112 6.53 -4.64 0.88
CA PRO A 112 6.37 -3.20 1.08
C PRO A 112 6.10 -2.78 2.53
N LEU A 113 5.92 -3.70 3.47
CA LEU A 113 5.65 -3.34 4.86
C LEU A 113 6.75 -2.44 5.45
N GLY A 114 8.01 -2.81 5.29
CA GLY A 114 9.13 -2.02 5.80
C GLY A 114 9.17 -0.60 5.24
N PRO A 115 9.17 -0.45 3.90
CA PRO A 115 9.13 0.88 3.30
C PRO A 115 7.91 1.70 3.69
N LEU A 116 6.73 1.08 3.78
CA LEU A 116 5.52 1.77 4.19
C LEU A 116 5.60 2.22 5.66
N ALA A 117 6.10 1.36 6.53
CA ALA A 117 6.30 1.70 7.94
C ALA A 117 7.27 2.87 8.12
N ARG A 118 8.31 2.95 7.31
CA ARG A 118 9.22 4.09 7.33
C ARG A 118 8.58 5.39 6.86
N ALA A 119 7.57 5.29 5.99
CA ALA A 119 6.83 6.47 5.54
C ALA A 119 5.86 7.00 6.63
N PHE A 120 5.47 6.14 7.57
CA PHE A 120 4.57 6.48 8.67
C PHE A 120 5.16 5.99 9.99
N PRO A 121 6.23 6.64 10.48
CA PRO A 121 7.01 6.12 11.62
C PRO A 121 6.25 6.10 12.95
N ASP A 122 5.19 6.88 13.08
CA ASP A 122 4.38 6.93 14.30
C ASP A 122 3.25 5.90 14.32
N ALA A 123 3.07 5.14 13.24
CA ALA A 123 2.04 4.12 13.17
C ALA A 123 2.45 2.85 13.90
N GLU A 124 1.51 2.23 14.58
CA GLU A 124 1.68 0.88 15.12
C GLU A 124 1.62 -0.15 13.99
N ILE A 125 2.48 -1.16 14.05
CA ILE A 125 2.52 -2.23 13.07
C ILE A 125 1.94 -3.49 13.67
N TRP A 126 0.91 -4.02 13.04
CA TRP A 126 0.27 -5.27 13.43
C TRP A 126 0.49 -6.33 12.36
N VAL A 127 1.02 -7.47 12.77
CA VAL A 127 1.29 -8.62 11.88
C VAL A 127 0.71 -9.87 12.50
N CYS A 128 0.36 -10.86 11.67
CA CYS A 128 -0.12 -12.12 12.21
C CYS A 128 1.05 -12.93 12.81
N PRO A 129 0.78 -13.75 13.84
CA PRO A 129 1.79 -14.62 14.43
C PRO A 129 2.46 -15.50 13.36
N GLY A 130 3.76 -15.76 13.51
CA GLY A 130 4.52 -16.58 12.58
C GLY A 130 4.89 -15.90 11.27
N GLN A 131 4.62 -14.60 11.12
CA GLN A 131 4.94 -13.84 9.91
C GLN A 131 6.43 -13.92 9.55
N TRP A 132 7.29 -13.91 10.55
CA TRP A 132 8.75 -13.93 10.42
C TRP A 132 9.30 -15.20 11.07
N SER A 133 9.14 -16.33 10.42
CA SER A 133 9.75 -17.58 10.84
C SER A 133 10.93 -17.94 9.92
N LEU A 134 11.81 -18.80 10.38
CA LEU A 134 12.96 -19.25 9.58
C LEU A 134 12.58 -20.30 8.55
N SER A 135 11.39 -20.85 8.62
CA SER A 135 10.92 -21.80 7.62
C SER A 135 10.44 -21.05 6.37
N LEU A 136 10.81 -21.54 5.20
CA LEU A 136 10.40 -21.01 3.92
C LEU A 136 10.63 -19.52 3.76
N ILE A 137 11.81 -19.06 4.18
CA ILE A 137 12.14 -17.66 3.99
C ILE A 137 11.18 -16.74 4.76
N HIS A 138 10.54 -17.21 5.75
CA HIS A 138 9.84 -16.38 6.69
C HIS A 138 10.85 -15.72 7.61
N ILE A 139 11.43 -14.77 7.22
CA ILE A 139 12.47 -14.14 8.03
C ILE A 139 11.95 -12.88 8.63
#